data_a34540ffc043268afa66648e19f1d333
#
_entry.id   a34540ffc043268afa66648e19f1d333
#
_cell.length_a   1.000
_cell.length_b   1.000
_cell.length_c   1.000
_cell.angle_alpha   90.00
_cell.angle_beta   90.00
_cell.angle_gamma   90.00
#
_symmetry.space_group_name_H-M   'P 1'
#
loop_
_entity.id
_entity.type
_entity.pdbx_description
1 polymer ?
#
loop_
_entity_poly.entity_id
_entity_poly.type
_entity_poly.pdbx_seq_one_letter_code
_entity_poly.pdbx_strand_id
1 'polypeptide(L)'
;PREVTAFELAQALPTLSPNLHVSLAEDDSLGEGFHAVRKGDDVTIFGGKTGLLYGAYWLLMALASGSALPEDHSSAPQYALRMINCWDNADGNVERGYSGRSLFFQGGKLAYDPARMRQLGRMMASVGLNVLCINNVNVHDPAQLLIEDDLPDLAKLAAIFRPFGVRLMVSIDYSQPMRHGIPTADPLDERVQAWWKHQAEVVYAAISDLAGFLVKADSEHRPGPFTYGRNHAEGANMLARALKPFGGMLVWRCFVYNCQQDWRDEKTDRPKAAYEHYVYLDGQFDDNVILQVKNGPFDFQVREPISPPL
;
A
#
# COMPACT_ATOMS: atom_id res chain seq x y z
N PRO A 1 8.46 12.88 10.04
CA PRO A 1 7.37 13.82 9.68
C PRO A 1 7.53 15.23 10.27
N ARG A 2 8.04 15.37 11.51
CA ARG A 2 8.15 16.69 12.19
C ARG A 2 8.94 17.74 11.39
N GLU A 3 10.09 17.36 10.82
CA GLU A 3 10.90 18.28 9.99
C GLU A 3 10.13 18.73 8.73
N VAL A 4 9.41 17.80 8.12
CA VAL A 4 8.54 18.10 6.97
C VAL A 4 7.42 19.03 7.39
N THR A 5 6.78 18.80 8.54
CA THR A 5 5.73 19.67 9.08
C THR A 5 6.22 21.11 9.25
N ALA A 6 7.37 21.27 9.89
CA ALA A 6 7.97 22.60 10.10
C ALA A 6 8.33 23.27 8.76
N PHE A 7 8.87 22.51 7.81
CA PHE A 7 9.21 22.99 6.48
C PHE A 7 7.96 23.48 5.71
N GLU A 8 6.90 22.68 5.67
CA GLU A 8 5.67 23.01 4.94
C GLU A 8 5.01 24.29 5.50
N LEU A 9 4.94 24.40 6.84
CA LEU A 9 4.42 25.62 7.48
C LEU A 9 5.28 26.85 7.16
N ALA A 10 6.61 26.73 7.29
CA ALA A 10 7.54 27.83 7.02
C ALA A 10 7.49 28.33 5.57
N GLN A 11 7.22 27.43 4.62
CA GLN A 11 7.12 27.78 3.21
C GLN A 11 5.77 28.48 2.86
N ALA A 12 4.67 28.03 3.43
CA ALA A 12 3.34 28.43 3.00
C ALA A 12 2.72 29.57 3.83
N LEU A 13 2.94 29.59 5.16
CA LEU A 13 2.31 30.57 6.04
C LEU A 13 2.62 32.03 5.69
N PRO A 14 3.85 32.42 5.35
CA PRO A 14 4.13 33.83 5.01
C PRO A 14 3.28 34.38 3.84
N THR A 15 2.87 33.49 2.94
CA THR A 15 2.03 33.86 1.79
C THR A 15 0.53 33.76 2.11
N LEU A 16 0.13 32.71 2.83
CA LEU A 16 -1.29 32.42 3.08
C LEU A 16 -1.86 33.24 4.25
N SER A 17 -1.09 33.44 5.32
CA SER A 17 -1.52 34.16 6.51
C SER A 17 -0.30 34.67 7.31
N PRO A 18 0.29 35.81 6.93
CA PRO A 18 1.55 36.31 7.49
C PRO A 18 1.49 36.63 8.99
N ASN A 19 0.31 36.86 9.54
CA ASN A 19 0.12 37.19 10.96
C ASN A 19 -0.18 35.96 11.83
N LEU A 20 -0.36 34.77 11.22
CA LEU A 20 -0.69 33.56 11.99
C LEU A 20 0.57 32.92 12.58
N HIS A 21 0.54 32.69 13.90
CA HIS A 21 1.59 32.01 14.62
C HIS A 21 1.19 30.55 14.88
N VAL A 22 1.97 29.60 14.37
CA VAL A 22 1.68 28.17 14.52
C VAL A 22 2.71 27.50 15.44
N SER A 23 2.22 26.85 16.48
CA SER A 23 3.00 26.03 17.41
C SER A 23 2.66 24.55 17.25
N LEU A 24 3.64 23.67 17.36
CA LEU A 24 3.49 22.22 17.28
C LEU A 24 3.80 21.59 18.63
N ALA A 25 2.87 20.81 19.15
CA ALA A 25 3.01 20.07 20.41
C ALA A 25 2.83 18.56 20.18
N GLU A 26 3.82 17.76 20.54
CA GLU A 26 3.73 16.31 20.42
C GLU A 26 2.78 15.74 21.47
N ASP A 27 1.82 14.93 20.99
CA ASP A 27 0.91 14.13 21.80
C ASP A 27 0.70 12.76 21.12
N ASP A 28 1.50 11.79 21.54
CA ASP A 28 1.48 10.44 20.97
C ASP A 28 0.17 9.68 21.26
N SER A 29 -0.64 10.14 22.23
CA SER A 29 -1.95 9.54 22.52
C SER A 29 -2.95 9.72 21.36
N LEU A 30 -2.74 10.71 20.50
CA LEU A 30 -3.56 10.99 19.33
C LEU A 30 -3.18 10.13 18.11
N GLY A 31 -2.06 9.40 18.15
CA GLY A 31 -1.58 8.55 17.07
C GLY A 31 -1.42 9.32 15.75
N GLU A 32 -2.15 8.93 14.71
CA GLU A 32 -2.20 9.66 13.43
C GLU A 32 -3.25 10.79 13.41
N GLY A 33 -4.03 10.98 14.48
CA GLY A 33 -4.94 12.10 14.64
C GLY A 33 -4.23 13.37 15.07
N PHE A 34 -4.96 14.49 14.98
CA PHE A 34 -4.50 15.78 15.52
C PHE A 34 -5.65 16.54 16.20
N HIS A 35 -5.27 17.46 17.08
CA HIS A 35 -6.14 18.45 17.70
C HIS A 35 -5.52 19.83 17.53
N ALA A 36 -6.28 20.77 17.00
CA ALA A 36 -5.86 22.15 16.77
C ALA A 36 -6.70 23.12 17.58
N VAL A 37 -6.03 23.99 18.34
CA VAL A 37 -6.66 25.05 19.15
C VAL A 37 -6.20 26.40 18.64
N ARG A 38 -7.14 27.29 18.36
CA ARG A 38 -6.88 28.65 17.90
C ARG A 38 -7.32 29.68 18.95
N LYS A 39 -6.44 30.65 19.20
CA LYS A 39 -6.74 31.84 20.03
C LYS A 39 -6.23 33.10 19.31
N GLY A 40 -7.15 33.81 18.67
CA GLY A 40 -6.78 34.95 17.83
C GLY A 40 -5.93 34.50 16.62
N ASP A 41 -4.71 35.02 16.55
CA ASP A 41 -3.74 34.65 15.49
C ASP A 41 -2.79 33.52 15.91
N ASP A 42 -2.94 32.95 17.10
CA ASP A 42 -2.15 31.83 17.57
C ASP A 42 -2.90 30.52 17.35
N VAL A 43 -2.26 29.56 16.70
CA VAL A 43 -2.77 28.18 16.47
C VAL A 43 -1.77 27.20 17.07
N THR A 44 -2.24 26.32 17.95
CA THR A 44 -1.45 25.19 18.44
C THR A 44 -2.01 23.90 17.89
N ILE A 45 -1.16 23.09 17.24
CA ILE A 45 -1.50 21.76 16.72
C ILE A 45 -0.86 20.71 17.61
N PHE A 46 -1.68 19.84 18.19
CA PHE A 46 -1.28 18.68 18.98
C PHE A 46 -1.42 17.41 18.13
N GLY A 47 -0.50 16.46 18.26
CA GLY A 47 -0.59 15.18 17.56
C GLY A 47 0.67 14.34 17.71
N GLY A 48 0.57 13.05 17.36
CA GLY A 48 1.75 12.24 17.13
C GLY A 48 2.51 12.72 15.90
N LYS A 49 3.67 12.14 15.61
CA LYS A 49 4.58 12.63 14.53
C LYS A 49 3.89 12.81 13.18
N THR A 50 3.01 11.88 12.79
CA THR A 50 2.24 11.96 11.53
C THR A 50 1.00 12.84 11.70
N GLY A 51 0.36 12.80 12.87
CA GLY A 51 -0.79 13.65 13.19
C GLY A 51 -0.46 15.13 13.10
N LEU A 52 0.72 15.57 13.55
CA LEU A 52 1.20 16.94 13.38
C LEU A 52 1.27 17.36 11.91
N LEU A 53 1.73 16.44 11.03
CA LEU A 53 1.80 16.71 9.58
C LEU A 53 0.40 16.84 8.98
N TYR A 54 -0.54 15.96 9.37
CA TYR A 54 -1.93 16.03 8.90
C TYR A 54 -2.62 17.31 9.38
N GLY A 55 -2.39 17.72 10.64
CA GLY A 55 -2.90 18.97 11.18
C GLY A 55 -2.35 20.21 10.45
N ALA A 56 -1.06 20.20 10.12
CA ALA A 56 -0.46 21.26 9.31
C ALA A 56 -1.07 21.35 7.93
N TYR A 57 -1.26 20.23 7.22
CA TYR A 57 -1.91 20.24 5.92
C TYR A 57 -3.39 20.65 5.98
N TRP A 58 -4.12 20.23 7.02
CA TRP A 58 -5.48 20.72 7.27
C TRP A 58 -5.50 22.25 7.39
N LEU A 59 -4.62 22.83 8.22
CA LEU A 59 -4.51 24.27 8.40
C LEU A 59 -4.18 24.98 7.07
N LEU A 60 -3.15 24.51 6.36
CA LEU A 60 -2.73 25.11 5.10
C LEU A 60 -3.82 25.04 4.01
N MET A 61 -4.55 23.92 3.94
CA MET A 61 -5.67 23.76 3.00
C MET A 61 -6.84 24.68 3.36
N ALA A 62 -7.17 24.83 4.64
CA ALA A 62 -8.20 25.73 5.09
C ALA A 62 -7.86 27.19 4.74
N LEU A 63 -6.63 27.61 4.98
CA LEU A 63 -6.14 28.94 4.63
C LEU A 63 -6.15 29.17 3.11
N ALA A 64 -5.65 28.20 2.33
CA ALA A 64 -5.59 28.30 0.88
C ALA A 64 -6.99 28.35 0.21
N SER A 65 -7.98 27.69 0.82
CA SER A 65 -9.37 27.71 0.35
C SER A 65 -10.19 28.90 0.87
N GLY A 66 -9.61 29.75 1.73
CA GLY A 66 -10.33 30.86 2.38
C GLY A 66 -11.39 30.39 3.38
N SER A 67 -11.28 29.16 3.88
CA SER A 67 -12.21 28.62 4.87
C SER A 67 -11.95 29.24 6.24
N ALA A 68 -13.02 29.50 7.01
CA ALA A 68 -12.89 29.98 8.39
C ALA A 68 -12.23 28.91 9.26
N LEU A 69 -11.24 29.32 10.06
CA LEU A 69 -10.60 28.44 11.01
C LEU A 69 -11.44 28.40 12.30
N PRO A 70 -11.89 27.22 12.75
CA PRO A 70 -12.56 27.09 14.05
C PRO A 70 -11.60 27.37 15.20
N GLU A 71 -12.14 27.67 16.38
CA GLU A 71 -11.34 27.83 17.61
C GLU A 71 -10.81 26.49 18.15
N ASP A 72 -11.55 25.42 17.88
CA ASP A 72 -11.23 24.04 18.28
C ASP A 72 -11.56 23.08 17.14
N HIS A 73 -10.62 22.20 16.78
CA HIS A 73 -10.81 21.20 15.74
C HIS A 73 -10.00 19.95 16.03
N SER A 74 -10.66 18.81 15.94
CA SER A 74 -10.01 17.50 16.03
C SER A 74 -10.34 16.65 14.82
N SER A 75 -9.36 15.91 14.35
CA SER A 75 -9.55 14.94 13.27
C SER A 75 -8.63 13.75 13.45
N ALA A 76 -9.14 12.57 13.13
CA ALA A 76 -8.37 11.33 13.12
C ALA A 76 -8.81 10.44 11.95
N PRO A 77 -7.88 9.72 11.31
CA PRO A 77 -8.23 8.75 10.30
C PRO A 77 -9.11 7.63 10.87
N GLN A 78 -10.18 7.29 10.16
CA GLN A 78 -11.07 6.18 10.55
C GLN A 78 -10.49 4.80 10.26
N TYR A 79 -9.62 4.71 9.24
CA TYR A 79 -9.00 3.46 8.80
C TYR A 79 -7.50 3.51 9.05
N ALA A 80 -6.95 2.41 9.57
CA ALA A 80 -5.50 2.27 9.79
C ALA A 80 -4.74 2.20 8.46
N LEU A 81 -5.31 1.55 7.43
CA LEU A 81 -4.73 1.44 6.10
C LEU A 81 -5.46 2.34 5.11
N ARG A 82 -4.72 3.27 4.51
CA ARG A 82 -5.19 4.17 3.45
C ARG A 82 -4.17 4.15 2.34
N MET A 83 -4.38 3.26 1.36
CA MET A 83 -3.39 2.85 0.38
C MET A 83 -3.74 3.28 -1.04
N ILE A 84 -2.71 3.74 -1.78
CA ILE A 84 -2.72 3.73 -3.24
C ILE A 84 -2.07 2.45 -3.73
N ASN A 85 -2.74 1.75 -4.63
CA ASN A 85 -2.18 0.59 -5.32
C ASN A 85 -1.90 0.99 -6.78
N CYS A 86 -0.64 1.27 -7.09
CA CYS A 86 -0.19 1.53 -8.46
C CYS A 86 -0.07 0.22 -9.25
N TRP A 87 -0.29 0.33 -10.56
CA TRP A 87 -0.18 -0.81 -11.47
C TRP A 87 0.94 -0.61 -12.49
N ASP A 88 2.04 -0.09 -11.97
CA ASP A 88 3.24 0.20 -12.75
C ASP A 88 4.02 -1.08 -13.06
N ASN A 89 4.40 -1.25 -14.31
CA ASN A 89 5.20 -2.37 -14.76
C ASN A 89 6.69 -1.97 -14.86
N ALA A 90 7.57 -2.92 -14.68
CA ALA A 90 9.01 -2.69 -14.73
C ALA A 90 9.49 -2.18 -16.12
N ASP A 91 8.78 -2.48 -17.20
CA ASP A 91 9.06 -1.96 -18.55
C ASP A 91 8.78 -0.44 -18.69
N GLY A 92 8.10 0.17 -17.74
CA GLY A 92 7.76 1.59 -17.72
C GLY A 92 6.33 1.91 -18.17
N ASN A 93 5.52 0.93 -18.49
CA ASN A 93 4.11 1.09 -18.77
C ASN A 93 3.27 1.01 -17.48
N VAL A 94 2.03 1.52 -17.52
CA VAL A 94 1.06 1.32 -16.45
C VAL A 94 -0.04 0.41 -16.95
N GLU A 95 -0.43 -0.56 -16.13
CA GLU A 95 -1.39 -1.60 -16.43
C GLU A 95 -0.99 -2.37 -17.72
N ARG A 96 -1.76 -2.31 -18.77
CA ARG A 96 -1.50 -2.93 -20.09
C ARG A 96 -1.04 -1.90 -21.13
N GLY A 97 -0.45 -0.79 -20.69
CA GLY A 97 0.07 0.28 -21.54
C GLY A 97 -0.92 1.40 -21.88
N TYR A 98 -2.21 1.28 -21.52
CA TYR A 98 -3.21 2.30 -21.82
C TYR A 98 -3.33 3.40 -20.76
N SER A 99 -2.73 3.25 -19.59
CA SER A 99 -2.83 4.20 -18.48
C SER A 99 -1.60 5.11 -18.32
N GLY A 100 -0.80 5.23 -19.38
CA GLY A 100 0.37 6.12 -19.41
C GLY A 100 1.68 5.45 -19.03
N ARG A 101 2.61 6.26 -18.51
CA ARG A 101 3.96 5.81 -18.15
C ARG A 101 4.13 5.74 -16.65
N SER A 102 4.91 4.76 -16.22
CA SER A 102 5.28 4.57 -14.82
C SER A 102 5.99 5.79 -14.22
N LEU A 103 5.69 6.06 -12.96
CA LEU A 103 6.42 7.03 -12.15
C LEU A 103 7.68 6.42 -11.52
N PHE A 104 7.76 5.10 -11.45
CA PHE A 104 8.76 4.37 -10.67
C PHE A 104 9.72 3.57 -11.51
N PHE A 105 9.34 3.16 -12.73
CA PHE A 105 10.09 2.20 -13.53
C PHE A 105 10.39 2.70 -14.93
N GLN A 106 11.56 2.31 -15.44
CA GLN A 106 11.93 2.46 -16.83
C GLN A 106 12.97 1.39 -17.21
N GLY A 107 12.74 0.71 -18.34
CA GLY A 107 13.72 -0.24 -18.88
C GLY A 107 14.06 -1.40 -17.96
N GLY A 108 13.09 -1.88 -17.18
CA GLY A 108 13.26 -3.03 -16.30
C GLY A 108 13.80 -2.71 -14.90
N LYS A 109 13.98 -1.43 -14.54
CA LYS A 109 14.57 -1.01 -13.27
C LYS A 109 13.80 0.12 -12.61
N LEU A 110 14.00 0.28 -11.30
CA LEU A 110 13.60 1.50 -10.59
C LEU A 110 14.34 2.70 -11.17
N ALA A 111 13.59 3.64 -11.74
CA ALA A 111 14.10 4.85 -12.38
C ALA A 111 13.10 5.99 -12.16
N TYR A 112 13.26 6.70 -11.08
CA TYR A 112 12.36 7.75 -10.65
C TYR A 112 13.09 9.08 -10.41
N ASP A 113 12.37 10.19 -10.52
CA ASP A 113 12.84 11.51 -10.10
C ASP A 113 12.59 11.69 -8.59
N PRO A 114 13.64 11.83 -7.76
CA PRO A 114 13.47 12.00 -6.31
C PRO A 114 12.66 13.25 -5.92
N ALA A 115 12.70 14.32 -6.72
CA ALA A 115 11.92 15.53 -6.46
C ALA A 115 10.43 15.25 -6.66
N ARG A 116 10.09 14.52 -7.73
CA ARG A 116 8.72 14.09 -8.02
C ARG A 116 8.20 13.10 -6.98
N MET A 117 9.04 12.19 -6.48
CA MET A 117 8.64 11.28 -5.40
C MET A 117 8.36 12.04 -4.09
N ARG A 118 9.14 13.05 -3.76
CA ARG A 118 8.83 13.93 -2.62
C ARG A 118 7.50 14.68 -2.79
N GLN A 119 7.20 15.15 -4.01
CA GLN A 119 5.90 15.76 -4.30
C GLN A 119 4.74 14.76 -4.14
N LEU A 120 4.92 13.53 -4.60
CA LEU A 120 3.94 12.46 -4.40
C LEU A 120 3.73 12.16 -2.91
N GLY A 121 4.81 12.05 -2.13
CA GLY A 121 4.74 11.87 -0.68
C GLY A 121 3.98 13.01 0.02
N ARG A 122 4.27 14.26 -0.37
CA ARG A 122 3.53 15.45 0.10
C ARG A 122 2.05 15.36 -0.23
N MET A 123 1.70 15.06 -1.47
CA MET A 123 0.31 14.90 -1.90
C MET A 123 -0.39 13.81 -1.10
N MET A 124 0.23 12.65 -0.92
CA MET A 124 -0.34 11.56 -0.15
C MET A 124 -0.60 11.95 1.31
N ALA A 125 0.39 12.57 1.97
CA ALA A 125 0.24 13.03 3.34
C ALA A 125 -0.83 14.12 3.49
N SER A 126 -0.96 15.02 2.51
CA SER A 126 -1.96 16.11 2.55
C SER A 126 -3.40 15.61 2.55
N VAL A 127 -3.64 14.39 2.06
CA VAL A 127 -4.97 13.74 2.08
C VAL A 127 -5.03 12.53 3.02
N GLY A 128 -4.01 12.36 3.87
CA GLY A 128 -3.97 11.33 4.90
C GLY A 128 -3.70 9.91 4.42
N LEU A 129 -3.15 9.72 3.20
CA LEU A 129 -2.74 8.41 2.71
C LEU A 129 -1.40 7.99 3.35
N ASN A 130 -1.28 6.71 3.75
CA ASN A 130 -0.14 6.23 4.53
C ASN A 130 0.58 5.00 3.96
N VAL A 131 0.10 4.42 2.86
CA VAL A 131 0.75 3.29 2.18
C VAL A 131 0.70 3.48 0.67
N LEU A 132 1.81 3.18 0.00
CA LEU A 132 1.97 3.21 -1.44
C LEU A 132 2.49 1.86 -1.94
N CYS A 133 1.66 1.11 -2.65
CA CYS A 133 2.09 -0.07 -3.41
C CYS A 133 2.52 0.37 -4.80
N ILE A 134 3.79 0.11 -5.18
CA ILE A 134 4.42 0.78 -6.32
C ILE A 134 4.37 0.01 -7.64
N ASN A 135 4.05 -1.28 -7.62
CA ASN A 135 4.11 -2.12 -8.82
C ASN A 135 2.84 -2.92 -9.07
N ASN A 136 2.67 -3.29 -10.33
CA ASN A 136 1.53 -4.06 -10.80
C ASN A 136 1.36 -5.37 -10.01
N VAL A 137 0.12 -5.71 -9.69
CA VAL A 137 -0.24 -6.98 -9.03
C VAL A 137 0.06 -8.20 -9.92
N ASN A 138 0.16 -8.01 -11.23
CA ASN A 138 0.65 -9.00 -12.18
C ASN A 138 2.18 -8.87 -12.25
N VAL A 139 2.87 -9.37 -11.24
CA VAL A 139 4.32 -9.26 -11.16
C VAL A 139 4.97 -10.08 -12.26
N HIS A 140 5.57 -9.43 -13.24
CA HIS A 140 6.35 -10.02 -14.32
C HIS A 140 7.84 -9.75 -14.12
N ASP A 141 8.70 -10.58 -14.69
CA ASP A 141 10.10 -10.24 -14.81
C ASP A 141 10.25 -8.86 -15.49
N PRO A 142 11.12 -7.96 -15.00
CA PRO A 142 12.02 -8.11 -13.86
C PRO A 142 11.47 -7.58 -12.52
N ALA A 143 10.19 -7.26 -12.38
CA ALA A 143 9.62 -6.73 -11.13
C ALA A 143 9.76 -7.68 -9.92
N GLN A 144 10.00 -8.96 -10.17
CA GLN A 144 10.33 -9.95 -9.13
C GLN A 144 11.62 -9.60 -8.38
N LEU A 145 12.54 -8.85 -9.02
CA LEU A 145 13.82 -8.44 -8.42
C LEU A 145 13.67 -7.36 -7.35
N LEU A 146 12.49 -6.72 -7.22
CA LEU A 146 12.26 -5.67 -6.21
C LEU A 146 12.58 -6.09 -4.78
N ILE A 147 12.35 -7.35 -4.45
CA ILE A 147 12.67 -7.89 -3.12
C ILE A 147 13.99 -8.66 -3.10
N GLU A 148 14.75 -8.65 -4.19
CA GLU A 148 16.03 -9.33 -4.38
C GLU A 148 17.10 -8.30 -4.79
N ASP A 149 17.59 -8.36 -6.03
CA ASP A 149 18.70 -7.53 -6.52
C ASP A 149 18.41 -6.02 -6.51
N ASP A 150 17.15 -5.61 -6.71
CA ASP A 150 16.72 -4.20 -6.70
C ASP A 150 16.35 -3.68 -5.30
N LEU A 151 16.45 -4.52 -4.26
CA LEU A 151 16.12 -4.16 -2.88
C LEU A 151 16.87 -2.93 -2.35
N PRO A 152 18.19 -2.72 -2.65
CA PRO A 152 18.88 -1.50 -2.24
C PRO A 152 18.27 -0.21 -2.84
N ASP A 153 17.78 -0.26 -4.07
CA ASP A 153 17.15 0.88 -4.72
C ASP A 153 15.72 1.10 -4.22
N LEU A 154 15.01 0.02 -3.91
CA LEU A 154 13.73 0.09 -3.22
C LEU A 154 13.86 0.74 -1.83
N ALA A 155 14.92 0.43 -1.10
CA ALA A 155 15.20 1.05 0.20
C ALA A 155 15.45 2.57 0.10
N LYS A 156 16.13 3.02 -0.95
CA LYS A 156 16.30 4.45 -1.24
C LYS A 156 14.95 5.13 -1.52
N LEU A 157 14.08 4.48 -2.28
CA LEU A 157 12.73 4.99 -2.55
C LEU A 157 11.91 5.07 -1.25
N ALA A 158 11.93 4.04 -0.41
CA ALA A 158 11.25 4.03 0.88
C ALA A 158 11.71 5.20 1.78
N ALA A 159 13.01 5.51 1.79
CA ALA A 159 13.56 6.62 2.55
C ALA A 159 13.01 8.00 2.10
N ILE A 160 12.60 8.16 0.84
CA ILE A 160 11.98 9.40 0.34
C ILE A 160 10.57 9.58 0.90
N PHE A 161 9.79 8.49 1.04
CA PHE A 161 8.39 8.55 1.50
C PHE A 161 8.24 8.57 3.02
N ARG A 162 9.18 7.98 3.75
CA ARG A 162 9.16 7.89 5.22
C ARG A 162 8.95 9.23 5.94
N PRO A 163 9.60 10.35 5.55
CA PRO A 163 9.38 11.66 6.18
C PRO A 163 7.95 12.18 6.07
N PHE A 164 7.16 11.67 5.13
CA PHE A 164 5.76 12.00 4.93
C PHE A 164 4.79 11.05 5.66
N GLY A 165 5.31 10.10 6.45
CA GLY A 165 4.49 9.08 7.10
C GLY A 165 3.93 8.03 6.14
N VAL A 166 4.47 7.93 4.92
CA VAL A 166 4.05 6.97 3.90
C VAL A 166 5.03 5.80 3.88
N ARG A 167 4.50 4.59 4.03
CA ARG A 167 5.26 3.34 3.93
C ARG A 167 5.09 2.73 2.55
N LEU A 168 6.12 2.07 2.04
CA LEU A 168 6.01 1.32 0.79
C LEU A 168 5.41 -0.08 1.04
N MET A 169 4.72 -0.57 0.02
CA MET A 169 4.31 -1.96 -0.17
C MET A 169 4.72 -2.37 -1.58
N VAL A 170 4.99 -3.64 -1.79
CA VAL A 170 5.28 -4.17 -3.12
C VAL A 170 4.41 -5.38 -3.43
N SER A 171 4.00 -5.49 -4.68
CA SER A 171 3.40 -6.72 -5.17
C SER A 171 4.49 -7.76 -5.44
N ILE A 172 4.25 -9.01 -5.06
CA ILE A 172 5.18 -10.12 -5.21
C ILE A 172 4.58 -11.26 -6.03
N ASP A 173 5.44 -12.05 -6.65
CA ASP A 173 5.04 -13.30 -7.31
C ASP A 173 4.98 -14.43 -6.26
N TYR A 174 3.81 -15.04 -6.10
CA TYR A 174 3.62 -16.16 -5.18
C TYR A 174 4.57 -17.33 -5.46
N SER A 175 4.91 -17.56 -6.71
CA SER A 175 5.78 -18.66 -7.15
C SER A 175 7.28 -18.34 -7.12
N GLN A 176 7.68 -17.20 -6.57
CA GLN A 176 9.08 -16.75 -6.58
C GLN A 176 10.09 -17.77 -6.03
N PRO A 177 9.80 -18.60 -5.00
CA PRO A 177 10.70 -19.66 -4.55
C PRO A 177 11.15 -20.63 -5.65
N MET A 178 10.32 -20.83 -6.67
CA MET A 178 10.65 -21.73 -7.79
C MET A 178 11.83 -21.22 -8.64
N ARG A 179 12.06 -19.92 -8.68
CA ARG A 179 13.23 -19.32 -9.35
C ARG A 179 14.56 -19.68 -8.65
N HIS A 180 14.48 -20.09 -7.39
CA HIS A 180 15.61 -20.45 -6.55
C HIS A 180 15.81 -21.97 -6.40
N GLY A 181 15.29 -22.74 -7.37
CA GLY A 181 15.49 -24.18 -7.43
C GLY A 181 14.57 -25.00 -6.51
N ILE A 182 13.58 -24.37 -5.88
CA ILE A 182 12.53 -25.09 -5.17
C ILE A 182 11.49 -25.53 -6.20
N PRO A 183 11.20 -26.85 -6.37
CA PRO A 183 10.40 -27.32 -7.50
C PRO A 183 8.90 -27.08 -7.35
N THR A 184 8.47 -26.36 -6.33
CA THR A 184 7.06 -26.12 -5.97
C THR A 184 6.90 -24.74 -5.31
N ALA A 185 5.67 -24.23 -5.30
CA ALA A 185 5.25 -23.12 -4.45
C ALA A 185 4.08 -23.55 -3.53
N ASP A 186 3.96 -24.85 -3.21
CA ASP A 186 2.97 -25.35 -2.24
C ASP A 186 3.18 -24.67 -0.89
N PRO A 187 2.17 -23.96 -0.34
CA PRO A 187 2.31 -23.23 0.92
C PRO A 187 2.56 -24.12 2.15
N LEU A 188 2.35 -25.42 2.03
CA LEU A 188 2.63 -26.38 3.09
C LEU A 188 4.00 -27.06 2.93
N ASP A 189 4.75 -26.80 1.86
CA ASP A 189 6.14 -27.26 1.72
C ASP A 189 7.07 -26.45 2.62
N GLU A 190 7.78 -27.12 3.52
CA GLU A 190 8.68 -26.46 4.48
C GLU A 190 9.79 -25.64 3.82
N ARG A 191 10.24 -26.02 2.61
CA ARG A 191 11.27 -25.28 1.86
C ARG A 191 10.72 -23.94 1.35
N VAL A 192 9.44 -23.92 0.91
CA VAL A 192 8.75 -22.71 0.48
C VAL A 192 8.55 -21.78 1.67
N GLN A 193 8.10 -22.32 2.80
CA GLN A 193 7.92 -21.54 4.04
C GLN A 193 9.25 -20.96 4.53
N ALA A 194 10.31 -21.76 4.55
CA ALA A 194 11.64 -21.32 4.96
C ALA A 194 12.19 -20.23 4.02
N TRP A 195 11.98 -20.35 2.71
CA TRP A 195 12.41 -19.34 1.74
C TRP A 195 11.70 -18.01 1.98
N TRP A 196 10.37 -18.00 2.12
CA TRP A 196 9.62 -16.76 2.37
C TRP A 196 9.97 -16.13 3.71
N LYS A 197 10.19 -16.94 4.76
CA LYS A 197 10.65 -16.44 6.05
C LYS A 197 12.01 -15.74 5.92
N HIS A 198 12.97 -16.38 5.26
CA HIS A 198 14.29 -15.80 5.03
C HIS A 198 14.19 -14.53 4.17
N GLN A 199 13.40 -14.54 3.10
CA GLN A 199 13.22 -13.37 2.24
C GLN A 199 12.59 -12.20 2.99
N ALA A 200 11.63 -12.45 3.88
CA ALA A 200 11.09 -11.41 4.75
C ALA A 200 12.17 -10.83 5.67
N GLU A 201 13.03 -11.65 6.29
CA GLU A 201 14.16 -11.20 7.11
C GLU A 201 15.09 -10.25 6.31
N VAL A 202 15.44 -10.62 5.09
CA VAL A 202 16.28 -9.82 4.19
C VAL A 202 15.63 -8.48 3.86
N VAL A 203 14.35 -8.50 3.48
CA VAL A 203 13.61 -7.30 3.09
C VAL A 203 13.45 -6.34 4.26
N TYR A 204 13.06 -6.83 5.46
CA TYR A 204 12.88 -5.96 6.63
C TYR A 204 14.20 -5.49 7.25
N ALA A 205 15.30 -6.20 7.02
CA ALA A 205 16.63 -5.68 7.36
C ALA A 205 16.99 -4.45 6.51
N ALA A 206 16.57 -4.39 5.26
CA ALA A 206 16.79 -3.24 4.37
C ALA A 206 15.75 -2.12 4.56
N ILE A 207 14.48 -2.47 4.77
CA ILE A 207 13.34 -1.55 4.86
C ILE A 207 12.50 -1.93 6.09
N SER A 208 12.94 -1.51 7.27
CA SER A 208 12.33 -1.91 8.55
C SER A 208 10.87 -1.48 8.71
N ASP A 209 10.42 -0.51 7.94
CA ASP A 209 9.04 0.03 7.94
C ASP A 209 8.25 -0.33 6.68
N LEU A 210 8.68 -1.33 5.89
CA LEU A 210 7.87 -1.80 4.77
C LEU A 210 6.47 -2.20 5.27
N ALA A 211 5.42 -1.75 4.58
CA ALA A 211 4.04 -2.06 5.00
C ALA A 211 3.70 -3.55 4.82
N GLY A 212 4.34 -4.21 3.87
CA GLY A 212 4.16 -5.62 3.59
C GLY A 212 4.10 -5.94 2.11
N PHE A 213 3.43 -7.04 1.77
CA PHE A 213 3.30 -7.51 0.40
C PHE A 213 1.86 -7.51 -0.08
N LEU A 214 1.68 -7.31 -1.39
CA LEU A 214 0.43 -7.51 -2.10
C LEU A 214 0.57 -8.70 -3.05
N VAL A 215 -0.41 -9.60 -3.05
CA VAL A 215 -0.37 -10.84 -3.83
C VAL A 215 -1.65 -11.03 -4.64
N LYS A 216 -1.46 -11.36 -5.90
CA LYS A 216 -2.48 -11.93 -6.78
C LYS A 216 -2.01 -13.32 -7.21
N ALA A 217 -2.60 -14.37 -6.64
CA ALA A 217 -2.26 -15.76 -6.90
C ALA A 217 -3.31 -16.44 -7.80
N ASP A 218 -2.99 -17.59 -8.35
CA ASP A 218 -3.87 -18.41 -9.21
C ASP A 218 -4.51 -17.61 -10.36
N SER A 219 -3.75 -16.75 -11.00
CA SER A 219 -4.26 -15.86 -12.04
C SER A 219 -3.23 -15.65 -13.15
N GLU A 220 -3.72 -15.50 -14.36
CA GLU A 220 -2.92 -15.17 -15.54
C GLU A 220 -1.74 -16.13 -15.77
N HIS A 221 -2.04 -17.44 -15.71
CA HIS A 221 -1.09 -18.54 -15.90
C HIS A 221 0.01 -18.65 -14.83
N ARG A 222 -0.20 -18.03 -13.66
CA ARG A 222 0.74 -18.12 -12.53
C ARG A 222 0.24 -19.09 -11.48
N PRO A 223 1.14 -19.87 -10.90
CA PRO A 223 0.79 -20.73 -9.77
C PRO A 223 0.27 -19.95 -8.58
N GLY A 224 -0.61 -20.58 -7.85
CA GLY A 224 -1.09 -20.16 -6.56
C GLY A 224 -1.47 -21.39 -5.74
N PRO A 225 -2.15 -21.21 -4.60
CA PRO A 225 -2.52 -22.32 -3.72
C PRO A 225 -3.28 -23.43 -4.44
N PHE A 226 -4.22 -23.10 -5.33
CA PHE A 226 -5.03 -24.10 -6.05
C PHE A 226 -4.21 -25.02 -6.95
N THR A 227 -3.11 -24.55 -7.52
CA THR A 227 -2.20 -25.36 -8.31
C THR A 227 -1.71 -26.59 -7.52
N TYR A 228 -1.68 -26.50 -6.20
CA TYR A 228 -1.19 -27.52 -5.28
C TYR A 228 -2.32 -28.17 -4.46
N GLY A 229 -3.58 -27.96 -4.83
CA GLY A 229 -4.72 -28.50 -4.08
C GLY A 229 -4.91 -27.83 -2.70
N ARG A 230 -4.44 -26.59 -2.53
CA ARG A 230 -4.58 -25.79 -1.31
C ARG A 230 -5.60 -24.69 -1.51
N ASN A 231 -6.16 -24.17 -0.42
CA ASN A 231 -7.05 -23.03 -0.48
C ASN A 231 -6.32 -21.68 -0.32
N HIS A 232 -7.02 -20.58 -0.54
CA HIS A 232 -6.45 -19.24 -0.46
C HIS A 232 -6.01 -18.84 0.96
N ALA A 233 -6.67 -19.34 2.01
CA ALA A 233 -6.26 -19.07 3.38
C ALA A 233 -4.92 -19.74 3.70
N GLU A 234 -4.70 -20.98 3.26
CA GLU A 234 -3.41 -21.66 3.43
C GLU A 234 -2.28 -20.88 2.74
N GLY A 235 -2.51 -20.41 1.51
CA GLY A 235 -1.52 -19.63 0.77
C GLY A 235 -1.25 -18.25 1.39
N ALA A 236 -2.31 -17.53 1.78
CA ALA A 236 -2.18 -16.22 2.39
C ALA A 236 -1.52 -16.31 3.76
N ASN A 237 -1.94 -17.25 4.62
CA ASN A 237 -1.40 -17.40 5.96
C ASN A 237 0.09 -17.76 5.97
N MET A 238 0.55 -18.55 5.00
CA MET A 238 1.98 -18.86 4.86
C MET A 238 2.81 -17.59 4.71
N LEU A 239 2.43 -16.69 3.81
CA LEU A 239 3.11 -15.41 3.60
C LEU A 239 2.92 -14.45 4.77
N ALA A 240 1.70 -14.35 5.30
CA ALA A 240 1.37 -13.50 6.43
C ALA A 240 2.21 -13.82 7.67
N ARG A 241 2.42 -15.12 7.95
CA ARG A 241 3.27 -15.59 9.05
C ARG A 241 4.73 -15.24 8.86
N ALA A 242 5.23 -15.22 7.62
CA ALA A 242 6.59 -14.76 7.33
C ALA A 242 6.77 -13.26 7.63
N LEU A 243 5.72 -12.43 7.41
CA LEU A 243 5.75 -10.98 7.63
C LEU A 243 5.45 -10.57 9.07
N LYS A 244 4.67 -11.39 9.82
CA LYS A 244 4.15 -11.05 11.15
C LYS A 244 5.21 -10.63 12.17
N PRO A 245 6.41 -11.26 12.26
CA PRO A 245 7.46 -10.85 13.20
C PRO A 245 7.94 -9.41 13.02
N PHE A 246 7.72 -8.83 11.83
CA PHE A 246 8.15 -7.48 11.46
C PHE A 246 7.00 -6.46 11.49
N GLY A 247 5.79 -6.88 11.87
CA GLY A 247 4.59 -6.04 11.82
C GLY A 247 4.09 -5.78 10.39
N GLY A 248 4.49 -6.61 9.44
CA GLY A 248 4.07 -6.51 8.04
C GLY A 248 2.68 -7.10 7.80
N MET A 249 1.97 -6.51 6.85
CA MET A 249 0.67 -6.95 6.36
C MET A 249 0.80 -7.75 5.08
N LEU A 250 -0.12 -8.66 4.85
CA LEU A 250 -0.34 -9.25 3.54
C LEU A 250 -1.67 -8.77 2.97
N VAL A 251 -1.64 -8.07 1.84
CA VAL A 251 -2.84 -7.78 1.07
C VAL A 251 -3.03 -8.90 0.06
N TRP A 252 -4.07 -9.70 0.27
CA TRP A 252 -4.42 -10.82 -0.62
C TRP A 252 -5.56 -10.42 -1.53
N ARG A 253 -5.29 -10.39 -2.84
CA ARG A 253 -6.29 -9.98 -3.80
C ARG A 253 -7.30 -11.10 -4.08
N CYS A 254 -8.56 -10.86 -3.71
CA CYS A 254 -9.69 -11.76 -3.96
C CYS A 254 -10.20 -11.60 -5.39
N PHE A 255 -9.31 -11.70 -6.35
CA PHE A 255 -9.61 -11.72 -7.77
C PHE A 255 -9.00 -12.97 -8.35
N VAL A 256 -9.78 -14.02 -8.33
CA VAL A 256 -9.34 -15.30 -8.81
C VAL A 256 -9.97 -15.54 -10.17
N TYR A 257 -9.10 -15.61 -11.15
CA TYR A 257 -9.35 -16.58 -12.19
C TYR A 257 -8.87 -17.92 -11.63
N ASN A 258 -9.77 -18.81 -11.33
CA ASN A 258 -9.35 -20.18 -11.37
C ASN A 258 -8.92 -20.44 -12.83
N CYS A 259 -7.64 -20.60 -13.08
CA CYS A 259 -7.12 -20.99 -14.37
C CYS A 259 -7.68 -22.35 -14.84
N GLN A 260 -8.38 -23.07 -13.96
CA GLN A 260 -9.05 -24.34 -14.23
C GLN A 260 -10.55 -24.18 -14.51
N GLN A 261 -11.14 -22.96 -14.33
CA GLN A 261 -12.55 -22.76 -14.63
C GLN A 261 -12.79 -22.86 -16.14
N ASP A 262 -13.75 -23.67 -16.53
CA ASP A 262 -14.12 -23.82 -17.93
C ASP A 262 -14.62 -22.47 -18.49
N TRP A 263 -13.94 -21.96 -19.50
CA TRP A 263 -14.29 -20.69 -20.14
C TRP A 263 -15.72 -20.68 -20.74
N ARG A 264 -16.33 -21.86 -20.92
CA ARG A 264 -17.72 -22.05 -21.37
C ARG A 264 -18.74 -21.93 -20.24
N ASP A 265 -18.32 -21.81 -18.98
CA ASP A 265 -19.22 -21.58 -17.88
C ASP A 265 -19.72 -20.13 -17.90
N GLU A 266 -20.80 -19.91 -18.60
CA GLU A 266 -21.49 -18.62 -18.73
C GLU A 266 -22.28 -18.22 -17.47
N LYS A 267 -22.41 -19.13 -16.49
CA LYS A 267 -23.19 -18.89 -15.26
C LYS A 267 -22.37 -18.26 -14.14
N THR A 268 -21.06 -18.32 -14.25
CA THR A 268 -20.16 -17.85 -13.21
C THR A 268 -19.28 -16.74 -13.76
N ASP A 269 -19.67 -15.50 -13.51
CA ASP A 269 -18.82 -14.35 -13.76
C ASP A 269 -17.69 -14.24 -12.71
N ARG A 270 -16.77 -13.32 -12.91
CA ARG A 270 -15.59 -13.16 -12.06
C ARG A 270 -15.90 -12.79 -10.60
N PRO A 271 -16.84 -11.86 -10.31
CA PRO A 271 -17.24 -11.56 -8.92
C PRO A 271 -17.86 -12.77 -8.24
N LYS A 272 -18.69 -13.54 -8.95
CA LYS A 272 -19.31 -14.75 -8.40
C LYS A 272 -18.25 -15.82 -8.11
N ALA A 273 -17.31 -16.04 -9.02
CA ALA A 273 -16.18 -16.94 -8.79
C ALA A 273 -15.38 -16.53 -7.56
N ALA A 274 -15.06 -15.24 -7.40
CA ALA A 274 -14.39 -14.74 -6.21
C ALA A 274 -15.19 -15.04 -4.94
N TYR A 275 -16.50 -14.78 -4.94
CA TYR A 275 -17.36 -15.09 -3.79
C TYR A 275 -17.33 -16.59 -3.44
N GLU A 276 -17.54 -17.46 -4.43
CA GLU A 276 -17.58 -18.91 -4.23
C GLU A 276 -16.25 -19.47 -3.72
N HIS A 277 -15.12 -18.87 -4.08
CA HIS A 277 -13.80 -19.27 -3.61
C HIS A 277 -13.44 -18.77 -2.21
N TYR A 278 -14.08 -17.72 -1.73
CA TYR A 278 -13.71 -17.09 -0.46
C TYR A 278 -14.73 -17.22 0.67
N VAL A 279 -16.03 -17.35 0.35
CA VAL A 279 -17.11 -17.34 1.36
C VAL A 279 -16.92 -18.41 2.45
N TYR A 280 -16.44 -19.59 2.09
CA TYR A 280 -16.22 -20.68 3.06
C TYR A 280 -14.90 -20.57 3.83
N LEU A 281 -14.05 -19.59 3.47
CA LEU A 281 -12.78 -19.31 4.14
C LEU A 281 -12.90 -18.22 5.20
N ASP A 282 -14.11 -17.69 5.42
CA ASP A 282 -14.32 -16.67 6.44
C ASP A 282 -13.82 -17.16 7.81
N GLY A 283 -13.11 -16.28 8.52
CA GLY A 283 -12.49 -16.60 9.80
C GLY A 283 -11.24 -17.49 9.74
N GLN A 284 -10.75 -17.91 8.56
CA GLN A 284 -9.58 -18.76 8.42
C GLN A 284 -8.29 -17.99 8.12
N PHE A 285 -8.38 -16.70 7.83
CA PHE A 285 -7.20 -15.86 7.56
C PHE A 285 -6.56 -15.36 8.85
N ASP A 286 -5.23 -15.32 8.89
CA ASP A 286 -4.47 -14.74 10.00
C ASP A 286 -4.75 -13.22 10.11
N ASP A 287 -4.59 -12.67 11.31
CA ASP A 287 -4.96 -11.29 11.67
C ASP A 287 -4.24 -10.18 10.90
N ASN A 288 -3.10 -10.49 10.28
CA ASN A 288 -2.35 -9.56 9.43
C ASN A 288 -2.59 -9.78 7.92
N VAL A 289 -3.61 -10.56 7.55
CA VAL A 289 -4.10 -10.67 6.17
C VAL A 289 -5.24 -9.66 5.94
N ILE A 290 -5.15 -8.91 4.86
CA ILE A 290 -6.21 -8.02 4.38
C ILE A 290 -6.70 -8.55 3.04
N LEU A 291 -8.00 -8.85 2.96
CA LEU A 291 -8.62 -9.28 1.71
C LEU A 291 -8.95 -8.05 0.86
N GLN A 292 -8.36 -7.98 -0.33
CA GLN A 292 -8.65 -6.93 -1.30
C GLN A 292 -9.66 -7.45 -2.33
N VAL A 293 -10.92 -7.12 -2.14
CA VAL A 293 -11.99 -7.52 -3.05
C VAL A 293 -12.09 -6.53 -4.20
N LYS A 294 -12.32 -7.06 -5.40
CA LYS A 294 -12.54 -6.26 -6.60
C LYS A 294 -13.98 -5.78 -6.66
N ASN A 295 -14.18 -4.50 -6.89
CA ASN A 295 -15.51 -3.97 -7.14
C ASN A 295 -15.92 -4.20 -8.61
N GLY A 296 -16.86 -5.11 -8.84
CA GLY A 296 -17.37 -5.45 -10.17
C GLY A 296 -16.41 -6.31 -11.02
N PRO A 297 -16.81 -6.66 -12.25
CA PRO A 297 -16.06 -7.56 -13.14
C PRO A 297 -14.81 -6.89 -13.75
N PHE A 298 -14.76 -5.56 -13.82
CA PHE A 298 -13.66 -4.80 -14.42
C PHE A 298 -12.96 -3.92 -13.40
N ASP A 299 -11.63 -3.91 -13.44
CA ASP A 299 -10.85 -2.97 -12.65
C ASP A 299 -11.02 -1.55 -13.19
N PHE A 300 -10.92 -0.56 -12.29
CA PHE A 300 -10.97 0.88 -12.60
C PHE A 300 -12.29 1.39 -13.20
N GLN A 301 -13.36 0.62 -13.13
CA GLN A 301 -14.68 1.03 -13.62
C GLN A 301 -15.47 1.69 -12.49
N VAL A 302 -15.49 3.00 -12.45
CA VAL A 302 -16.19 3.79 -11.41
C VAL A 302 -17.71 3.58 -11.43
N ARG A 303 -18.26 3.17 -12.56
CA ARG A 303 -19.71 2.98 -12.78
C ARG A 303 -20.21 1.56 -12.54
N GLU A 304 -19.31 0.64 -12.21
CA GLU A 304 -19.71 -0.71 -11.85
C GLU A 304 -20.52 -0.69 -10.56
N PRO A 305 -21.62 -1.43 -10.47
CA PRO A 305 -22.32 -1.62 -9.21
C PRO A 305 -21.45 -2.35 -8.21
N ILE A 306 -21.64 -2.06 -6.94
CA ILE A 306 -20.96 -2.79 -5.86
C ILE A 306 -21.31 -4.27 -5.99
N SER A 307 -20.29 -5.12 -6.06
CA SER A 307 -20.48 -6.57 -6.13
C SER A 307 -21.07 -7.10 -4.83
N PRO A 308 -22.03 -8.04 -4.89
CA PRO A 308 -22.59 -8.67 -3.68
C PRO A 308 -21.54 -9.28 -2.74
N PRO A 309 -20.37 -9.76 -3.21
CA PRO A 309 -19.30 -10.26 -2.33
C PRO A 309 -18.63 -9.21 -1.46
N LEU A 310 -18.85 -7.94 -1.73
CA LEU A 310 -18.30 -6.83 -0.93
C LEU A 310 -19.21 -6.46 0.22
#